data_734106134716c1f1610a8c1a6a68d18a
#
_entry.id   734106134716c1f1610a8c1a6a68d18a
#
_cell.length_a   1.000
_cell.length_b   1.000
_cell.length_c   1.000
_cell.angle_alpha   90.00
_cell.angle_beta   90.00
_cell.angle_gamma   90.00
#
_symmetry.space_group_name_H-M   'P 1'
#
loop_
_entity.id
_entity.type
_entity.pdbx_description
1 polymer ?
#
loop_
_entity_poly.entity_id
_entity_poly.type
_entity_poly.pdbx_seq_one_letter_code
_entity_poly.pdbx_strand_id
1 'polypeptide(L)'
;SYAYNALAPSASTLRAGFTPEFMGRHDGYLGLKEVYGLDMQVSVISDAVMYKAAAENKLDVISGYTTDGRIASYDLVALVDDKHLFPPYEAAPIVRKQTLDAHPEMRGVLNMLTNAINDSAMIGLNYEVDYLKRTPEDVAKKFLTSIHLLGSNVRDSNAIRLRDARGRKAQGGSTKTVVLGSKIFTEQYILIHMYKMLIEEYTSLNVDLKTGLGGTQICFGALENGAIDMYPEYTG
;
A
#
# COMPACT_ATOMS: atom_id res chain seq x y z
N SER A 1 14.08 -19.47 15.64
CA SER A 1 13.02 -18.62 15.05
C SER A 1 13.13 -17.24 15.66
N TYR A 2 13.14 -16.23 14.82
CA TYR A 2 13.22 -14.82 15.26
C TYR A 2 11.82 -14.35 15.62
N ALA A 3 11.39 -14.56 16.87
CA ALA A 3 10.08 -14.12 17.37
C ALA A 3 10.21 -12.89 18.26
N TYR A 4 9.18 -12.07 18.34
CA TYR A 4 9.16 -10.88 19.22
C TYR A 4 9.47 -11.25 20.68
N ASN A 5 8.91 -12.36 21.16
CA ASN A 5 9.13 -12.83 22.53
C ASN A 5 10.60 -13.09 22.88
N ALA A 6 11.43 -13.45 21.90
CA ALA A 6 12.85 -13.67 22.11
C ALA A 6 13.65 -12.38 22.37
N LEU A 7 13.11 -11.21 22.04
CA LEU A 7 13.76 -9.93 22.27
C LEU A 7 13.55 -9.40 23.72
N ALA A 8 12.51 -9.86 24.42
CA ALA A 8 12.11 -9.32 25.71
C ALA A 8 13.24 -9.26 26.75
N PRO A 9 14.14 -10.29 26.91
CA PRO A 9 15.23 -10.23 27.89
C PRO A 9 16.26 -9.12 27.62
N SER A 10 16.39 -8.67 26.38
CA SER A 10 17.37 -7.65 25.95
C SER A 10 16.71 -6.32 25.55
N ALA A 11 15.40 -6.18 25.70
CA ALA A 11 14.63 -5.07 25.16
C ALA A 11 15.20 -3.69 25.54
N SER A 12 15.56 -3.48 26.80
CA SER A 12 16.07 -2.20 27.31
C SER A 12 17.42 -1.76 26.70
N THR A 13 18.13 -2.67 26.05
CA THR A 13 19.42 -2.38 25.39
C THR A 13 19.29 -2.20 23.90
N LEU A 14 18.16 -2.58 23.31
CA LEU A 14 17.91 -2.48 21.88
C LEU A 14 17.59 -1.05 21.46
N ARG A 15 18.25 -0.60 20.39
CA ARG A 15 17.99 0.68 19.73
C ARG A 15 16.91 0.47 18.69
N ALA A 16 15.72 1.04 18.93
CA ALA A 16 14.59 0.91 18.02
C ALA A 16 14.34 2.21 17.24
N GLY A 17 13.98 2.07 15.96
CA GLY A 17 13.52 3.16 15.12
C GLY A 17 12.08 2.94 14.70
N PHE A 18 11.17 3.85 15.08
CA PHE A 18 9.75 3.73 14.75
C PHE A 18 9.21 5.00 14.13
N THR A 19 8.25 4.85 13.21
CA THR A 19 7.53 6.01 12.66
C THR A 19 6.63 6.66 13.72
N PRO A 20 6.30 7.96 13.60
CA PRO A 20 5.36 8.61 14.52
C PRO A 20 4.02 7.88 14.61
N GLU A 21 3.53 7.35 13.49
CA GLU A 21 2.27 6.59 13.44
C GLU A 21 2.36 5.30 14.27
N PHE A 22 3.44 4.53 14.12
CA PHE A 22 3.65 3.29 14.86
C PHE A 22 3.78 3.50 16.38
N MET A 23 4.33 4.64 16.81
CA MET A 23 4.48 4.99 18.23
C MET A 23 3.15 5.13 18.97
N GLY A 24 2.10 5.61 18.30
CA GLY A 24 0.83 5.96 18.92
C GLY A 24 -0.26 4.88 18.81
N ARG A 25 0.02 3.74 18.19
CA ARG A 25 -0.98 2.70 17.92
C ARG A 25 -0.92 1.55 18.91
N HIS A 26 -2.09 0.95 19.24
CA HIS A 26 -2.17 -0.29 20.00
C HIS A 26 -1.68 -1.51 19.20
N ASP A 27 -1.84 -1.50 17.87
CA ASP A 27 -1.20 -2.41 16.94
C ASP A 27 0.17 -1.87 16.47
N GLY A 28 0.91 -1.26 17.38
CA GLY A 28 2.23 -0.67 17.21
C GLY A 28 3.05 -0.76 18.49
N TYR A 29 3.82 0.29 18.80
CA TYR A 29 4.73 0.25 19.94
C TYR A 29 4.01 0.15 21.29
N LEU A 30 2.82 0.73 21.44
CA LEU A 30 2.05 0.59 22.68
C LEU A 30 1.74 -0.89 22.95
N GLY A 31 1.29 -1.63 21.95
CA GLY A 31 1.02 -3.05 22.08
C GLY A 31 2.29 -3.90 22.24
N LEU A 32 3.39 -3.55 21.59
CA LEU A 32 4.68 -4.24 21.80
C LEU A 32 5.13 -4.16 23.27
N LYS A 33 4.93 -3.02 23.91
CA LYS A 33 5.23 -2.86 25.35
C LYS A 33 4.27 -3.69 26.21
N GLU A 34 2.97 -3.62 25.93
CA GLU A 34 1.92 -4.26 26.74
C GLU A 34 1.96 -5.80 26.60
N VAL A 35 2.02 -6.31 25.37
CA VAL A 35 1.89 -7.74 25.06
C VAL A 35 3.22 -8.48 25.19
N TYR A 36 4.31 -7.87 24.72
CA TYR A 36 5.62 -8.48 24.63
C TYR A 36 6.63 -8.00 25.70
N GLY A 37 6.30 -6.93 26.44
CA GLY A 37 7.23 -6.32 27.38
C GLY A 37 8.43 -5.64 26.73
N LEU A 38 8.30 -5.24 25.45
CA LEU A 38 9.39 -4.65 24.66
C LEU A 38 9.52 -3.14 24.94
N ASP A 39 10.15 -2.79 26.06
CA ASP A 39 10.49 -1.41 26.39
C ASP A 39 11.92 -1.09 25.92
N MET A 40 12.03 -0.54 24.72
CA MET A 40 13.29 -0.32 23.99
C MET A 40 13.75 1.14 24.02
N GLN A 41 15.00 1.39 23.63
CA GLN A 41 15.52 2.74 23.40
C GLN A 41 15.02 3.26 22.05
N VAL A 42 13.93 4.02 22.04
CA VAL A 42 13.24 4.40 20.81
C VAL A 42 13.69 5.75 20.30
N SER A 43 14.02 5.79 18.99
CA SER A 43 14.14 6.99 18.18
C SER A 43 12.95 7.09 17.23
N VAL A 44 12.24 8.23 17.24
CA VAL A 44 11.18 8.48 16.24
C VAL A 44 11.85 8.94 14.97
N ILE A 45 11.67 8.18 13.89
CA ILE A 45 12.38 8.37 12.64
C ILE A 45 11.44 8.11 11.44
N SER A 46 11.69 8.81 10.33
CA SER A 46 10.89 8.61 9.12
C SER A 46 11.22 7.28 8.41
N ASP A 47 10.23 6.71 7.74
CA ASP A 47 10.36 5.50 6.93
C ASP A 47 11.50 5.61 5.89
N ALA A 48 11.69 6.78 5.32
CA ALA A 48 12.68 7.01 4.26
C ALA A 48 14.12 6.67 4.65
N VAL A 49 14.50 6.84 5.93
CA VAL A 49 15.87 6.61 6.41
C VAL A 49 16.00 5.44 7.37
N MET A 50 14.91 4.93 7.91
CA MET A 50 14.85 3.92 8.95
C MET A 50 15.51 2.60 8.54
N TYR A 51 15.19 2.09 7.37
CA TYR A 51 15.76 0.85 6.83
C TYR A 51 17.28 0.94 6.61
N LYS A 52 17.74 2.08 6.09
CA LYS A 52 19.18 2.32 5.91
C LYS A 52 19.90 2.40 7.27
N ALA A 53 19.30 3.03 8.25
CA ALA A 53 19.87 3.12 9.60
C ALA A 53 19.99 1.73 10.25
N ALA A 54 19.04 0.83 10.03
CA ALA A 54 19.14 -0.57 10.46
C ALA A 54 20.28 -1.30 9.72
N ALA A 55 20.36 -1.18 8.39
CA ALA A 55 21.43 -1.77 7.60
C ALA A 55 22.84 -1.28 7.98
N GLU A 56 22.96 -0.04 8.46
CA GLU A 56 24.21 0.54 8.97
C GLU A 56 24.47 0.23 10.44
N ASN A 57 23.72 -0.68 11.06
CA ASN A 57 23.81 -1.05 12.48
C ASN A 57 23.65 0.13 13.46
N LYS A 58 22.92 1.18 13.05
CA LYS A 58 22.56 2.30 13.92
C LYS A 58 21.29 2.02 14.72
N LEU A 59 20.46 1.12 14.24
CA LEU A 59 19.26 0.60 14.86
C LEU A 59 19.29 -0.92 14.84
N ASP A 60 18.76 -1.52 15.89
CA ASP A 60 18.68 -2.98 16.05
C ASP A 60 17.31 -3.51 15.66
N VAL A 61 16.28 -2.69 15.85
CA VAL A 61 14.86 -3.02 15.53
C VAL A 61 14.20 -1.83 14.84
N ILE A 62 13.40 -2.10 13.84
CA ILE A 62 12.60 -1.07 13.15
C ILE A 62 11.15 -1.53 12.97
N SER A 63 10.21 -0.59 12.85
CA SER A 63 8.88 -0.89 12.33
C SER A 63 8.94 -1.03 10.81
N GLY A 64 8.15 -1.94 10.25
CA GLY A 64 8.10 -2.15 8.81
C GLY A 64 6.91 -3.02 8.41
N TYR A 65 6.72 -3.16 7.12
CA TYR A 65 5.70 -4.04 6.55
C TYR A 65 6.38 -5.24 5.89
N THR A 66 5.82 -6.44 6.07
CA THR A 66 6.44 -7.70 5.58
C THR A 66 6.57 -7.76 4.05
N THR A 67 5.80 -6.96 3.33
CA THR A 67 5.86 -6.83 1.87
C THR A 67 6.91 -5.83 1.38
N ASP A 68 7.61 -5.11 2.28
CA ASP A 68 8.59 -4.10 1.91
C ASP A 68 9.84 -4.72 1.26
N GLY A 69 10.12 -4.30 0.02
CA GLY A 69 11.26 -4.81 -0.75
C GLY A 69 12.63 -4.50 -0.14
N ARG A 70 12.71 -3.51 0.76
CA ARG A 70 13.94 -3.14 1.46
C ARG A 70 14.37 -4.18 2.50
N ILE A 71 13.46 -5.01 3.01
CA ILE A 71 13.80 -6.11 3.93
C ILE A 71 14.83 -7.03 3.28
N ALA A 72 14.54 -7.52 2.07
CA ALA A 72 15.47 -8.35 1.32
C ALA A 72 16.72 -7.59 0.86
N SER A 73 16.57 -6.32 0.43
CA SER A 73 17.68 -5.50 -0.10
C SER A 73 18.74 -5.20 0.96
N TYR A 74 18.36 -5.12 2.22
CA TYR A 74 19.25 -4.80 3.35
C TYR A 74 19.54 -5.99 4.26
N ASP A 75 19.18 -7.20 3.84
CA ASP A 75 19.38 -8.44 4.62
C ASP A 75 18.78 -8.36 6.03
N LEU A 76 17.59 -7.75 6.14
CA LEU A 76 16.86 -7.64 7.39
C LEU A 76 15.97 -8.87 7.60
N VAL A 77 15.63 -9.14 8.84
CA VAL A 77 14.79 -10.29 9.22
C VAL A 77 13.46 -9.79 9.78
N ALA A 78 12.35 -10.23 9.17
CA ALA A 78 11.04 -10.02 9.75
C ALA A 78 10.84 -10.92 10.97
N LEU A 79 10.42 -10.32 12.09
CA LEU A 79 10.14 -11.06 13.32
C LEU A 79 8.76 -11.71 13.28
N VAL A 80 8.63 -12.86 13.89
CA VAL A 80 7.35 -13.58 13.99
C VAL A 80 6.54 -13.02 15.16
N ASP A 81 5.31 -12.63 14.89
CA ASP A 81 4.31 -12.22 15.88
C ASP A 81 3.66 -13.44 16.54
N ASP A 82 4.36 -14.05 17.49
CA ASP A 82 3.96 -15.30 18.16
C ASP A 82 2.80 -15.14 19.15
N LYS A 83 2.41 -13.90 19.49
CA LYS A 83 1.24 -13.60 20.32
C LYS A 83 0.10 -12.93 19.58
N HIS A 84 0.20 -12.83 18.25
CA HIS A 84 -0.85 -12.28 17.38
C HIS A 84 -1.31 -10.87 17.79
N LEU A 85 -0.35 -9.99 18.08
CA LEU A 85 -0.61 -8.58 18.37
C LEU A 85 -1.13 -7.85 17.13
N PHE A 86 -0.54 -8.13 15.97
CA PHE A 86 -0.88 -7.44 14.73
C PHE A 86 -2.05 -8.14 14.03
N PRO A 87 -3.11 -7.40 13.68
CA PRO A 87 -4.17 -7.95 12.84
C PRO A 87 -3.66 -8.21 11.41
N PRO A 88 -4.36 -9.03 10.62
CA PRO A 88 -4.06 -9.13 9.19
C PRO A 88 -4.33 -7.78 8.51
N TYR A 89 -3.38 -7.34 7.67
CA TYR A 89 -3.49 -6.10 6.91
C TYR A 89 -3.72 -6.43 5.44
N GLU A 90 -4.95 -6.27 4.98
CA GLU A 90 -5.31 -6.44 3.57
C GLU A 90 -5.50 -5.07 2.92
N ALA A 91 -4.87 -4.86 1.77
CA ALA A 91 -5.02 -3.62 1.02
C ALA A 91 -6.42 -3.53 0.39
N ALA A 92 -7.11 -2.43 0.63
CA ALA A 92 -8.44 -2.15 0.07
C ALA A 92 -8.57 -0.69 -0.34
N PRO A 93 -9.20 -0.37 -1.49
CA PRO A 93 -9.46 1.02 -1.86
C PRO A 93 -10.58 1.60 -1.00
N ILE A 94 -10.30 2.70 -0.29
CA ILE A 94 -11.35 3.52 0.33
C ILE A 94 -11.75 4.61 -0.66
N VAL A 95 -13.04 4.67 -0.97
CA VAL A 95 -13.60 5.60 -1.97
C VAL A 95 -14.71 6.43 -1.36
N ARG A 96 -14.76 7.72 -1.66
CA ARG A 96 -15.87 8.58 -1.26
C ARG A 96 -17.19 8.03 -1.82
N LYS A 97 -18.20 7.93 -0.94
CA LYS A 97 -19.52 7.45 -1.35
C LYS A 97 -20.09 8.27 -2.51
N GLN A 98 -19.95 9.59 -2.47
CA GLN A 98 -20.42 10.49 -3.53
C GLN A 98 -19.78 10.17 -4.90
N THR A 99 -18.49 9.82 -4.90
CA THR A 99 -17.78 9.45 -6.13
C THR A 99 -18.30 8.13 -6.68
N LEU A 100 -18.54 7.12 -5.84
CA LEU A 100 -19.13 5.84 -6.27
C LEU A 100 -20.59 5.99 -6.72
N ASP A 101 -21.37 6.87 -6.10
CA ASP A 101 -22.76 7.14 -6.51
C ASP A 101 -22.81 7.85 -7.87
N ALA A 102 -21.84 8.76 -8.14
CA ALA A 102 -21.70 9.45 -9.41
C ALA A 102 -21.10 8.58 -10.54
N HIS A 103 -20.27 7.60 -10.16
CA HIS A 103 -19.50 6.72 -11.05
C HIS A 103 -19.62 5.24 -10.61
N PRO A 104 -20.82 4.64 -10.67
CA PRO A 104 -21.05 3.27 -10.17
C PRO A 104 -20.22 2.21 -10.91
N GLU A 105 -19.79 2.49 -12.14
CA GLU A 105 -18.89 1.64 -12.92
C GLU A 105 -17.53 1.42 -12.25
N MET A 106 -17.04 2.36 -11.44
CA MET A 106 -15.78 2.23 -10.72
C MET A 106 -15.76 1.01 -9.81
N ARG A 107 -16.89 0.67 -9.19
CA ARG A 107 -16.96 -0.48 -8.26
C ARG A 107 -16.53 -1.79 -8.94
N GLY A 108 -16.99 -2.01 -10.17
CA GLY A 108 -16.58 -3.20 -10.94
C GLY A 108 -15.10 -3.19 -11.30
N VAL A 109 -14.57 -2.01 -11.62
CA VAL A 109 -13.15 -1.83 -11.99
C VAL A 109 -12.23 -2.05 -10.79
N LEU A 110 -12.55 -1.45 -9.64
CA LEU A 110 -11.74 -1.60 -8.42
C LEU A 110 -11.69 -3.05 -7.95
N ASN A 111 -12.78 -3.79 -8.09
CA ASN A 111 -12.86 -5.21 -7.73
C ASN A 111 -12.04 -6.13 -8.65
N MET A 112 -11.49 -5.64 -9.77
CA MET A 112 -10.64 -6.46 -10.65
C MET A 112 -9.31 -6.86 -9.99
N LEU A 113 -8.88 -6.11 -8.97
CA LEU A 113 -7.68 -6.44 -8.17
C LEU A 113 -7.97 -7.34 -6.96
N THR A 114 -9.23 -7.68 -6.69
CA THR A 114 -9.58 -8.57 -5.57
C THR A 114 -8.91 -9.93 -5.74
N ASN A 115 -8.10 -10.33 -4.75
CA ASN A 115 -7.28 -11.56 -4.75
C ASN A 115 -6.30 -11.70 -5.92
N ALA A 116 -6.03 -10.61 -6.67
CA ALA A 116 -5.08 -10.63 -7.78
C ALA A 116 -3.62 -10.51 -7.33
N ILE A 117 -3.39 -9.97 -6.13
CA ILE A 117 -2.05 -9.71 -5.59
C ILE A 117 -1.97 -10.36 -4.21
N ASN A 118 -1.08 -11.35 -4.08
CA ASN A 118 -0.70 -11.91 -2.78
C ASN A 118 0.61 -11.28 -2.27
N ASP A 119 1.00 -11.57 -1.03
CA ASP A 119 2.20 -11.02 -0.40
C ASP A 119 3.46 -11.27 -1.22
N SER A 120 3.63 -12.49 -1.76
CA SER A 120 4.79 -12.83 -2.58
C SER A 120 4.88 -11.99 -3.85
N ALA A 121 3.74 -11.76 -4.52
CA ALA A 121 3.68 -10.89 -5.68
C ALA A 121 4.00 -9.43 -5.28
N MET A 122 3.44 -8.93 -4.18
CA MET A 122 3.68 -7.57 -3.72
C MET A 122 5.14 -7.34 -3.30
N ILE A 123 5.76 -8.29 -2.61
CA ILE A 123 7.21 -8.26 -2.31
C ILE A 123 8.02 -8.09 -3.61
N GLY A 124 7.70 -8.87 -4.64
CA GLY A 124 8.36 -8.77 -5.94
C GLY A 124 8.18 -7.40 -6.61
N LEU A 125 6.97 -6.84 -6.56
CA LEU A 125 6.67 -5.52 -7.12
C LEU A 125 7.41 -4.41 -6.36
N ASN A 126 7.39 -4.44 -5.04
CA ASN A 126 8.13 -3.49 -4.21
C ASN A 126 9.65 -3.58 -4.45
N TYR A 127 10.18 -4.80 -4.60
CA TYR A 127 11.59 -5.02 -4.92
C TYR A 127 11.98 -4.42 -6.29
N GLU A 128 11.11 -4.53 -7.31
CA GLU A 128 11.36 -3.91 -8.62
C GLU A 128 11.51 -2.39 -8.52
N VAL A 129 10.75 -1.73 -7.65
CA VAL A 129 10.85 -0.29 -7.43
C VAL A 129 12.04 0.05 -6.52
N ASP A 130 12.11 -0.57 -5.33
CA ASP A 130 13.04 -0.17 -4.28
C ASP A 130 14.49 -0.54 -4.61
N TYR A 131 14.70 -1.71 -5.21
CA TYR A 131 16.04 -2.23 -5.52
C TYR A 131 16.42 -2.02 -7.00
N LEU A 132 15.55 -2.45 -7.93
CA LEU A 132 15.85 -2.33 -9.37
C LEU A 132 15.61 -0.92 -9.93
N LYS A 133 15.12 0.01 -9.10
CA LYS A 133 14.89 1.44 -9.42
C LYS A 133 13.97 1.66 -10.62
N ARG A 134 13.03 0.75 -10.86
CA ARG A 134 11.96 0.94 -11.84
C ARG A 134 10.92 1.93 -11.31
N THR A 135 10.20 2.58 -12.21
CA THR A 135 9.11 3.47 -11.77
C THR A 135 7.91 2.64 -11.28
N PRO A 136 7.17 3.11 -10.25
CA PRO A 136 5.93 2.45 -9.83
C PRO A 136 4.92 2.26 -10.97
N GLU A 137 4.88 3.21 -11.91
CA GLU A 137 4.03 3.15 -13.09
C GLU A 137 4.39 1.98 -14.01
N ASP A 138 5.68 1.82 -14.35
CA ASP A 138 6.14 0.71 -15.19
C ASP A 138 5.89 -0.65 -14.54
N VAL A 139 6.14 -0.75 -13.23
CA VAL A 139 5.91 -1.97 -12.46
C VAL A 139 4.42 -2.33 -12.44
N ALA A 140 3.55 -1.36 -12.17
CA ALA A 140 2.09 -1.53 -12.19
C ALA A 140 1.60 -1.97 -13.57
N LYS A 141 2.06 -1.31 -14.64
CA LYS A 141 1.69 -1.64 -16.02
C LYS A 141 2.12 -3.05 -16.42
N LYS A 142 3.36 -3.42 -16.12
CA LYS A 142 3.91 -4.76 -16.39
C LYS A 142 3.09 -5.83 -15.68
N PHE A 143 2.79 -5.62 -14.40
CA PHE A 143 1.99 -6.56 -13.62
C PHE A 143 0.58 -6.73 -14.19
N LEU A 144 -0.16 -5.63 -14.40
CA LEU A 144 -1.52 -5.69 -14.94
C LEU A 144 -1.58 -6.33 -16.32
N THR A 145 -0.53 -6.15 -17.15
CA THR A 145 -0.41 -6.82 -18.44
C THR A 145 -0.19 -8.33 -18.26
N SER A 146 0.65 -8.72 -17.30
CA SER A 146 0.96 -10.15 -17.04
C SER A 146 -0.24 -10.95 -16.54
N ILE A 147 -1.15 -10.30 -15.80
CA ILE A 147 -2.40 -10.91 -15.32
C ILE A 147 -3.60 -10.66 -16.28
N HIS A 148 -3.31 -10.19 -17.48
CA HIS A 148 -4.30 -9.98 -18.56
C HIS A 148 -5.41 -8.95 -18.26
N LEU A 149 -5.15 -7.97 -17.41
CA LEU A 149 -6.04 -6.85 -17.14
C LEU A 149 -5.76 -5.62 -18.01
N LEU A 150 -4.58 -5.53 -18.63
CA LEU A 150 -4.25 -4.50 -19.62
C LEU A 150 -3.74 -5.10 -20.94
N GLY A 151 -3.80 -4.32 -22.01
CA GLY A 151 -3.27 -4.68 -23.33
C GLY A 151 -4.30 -5.38 -24.23
N SER A 152 -3.82 -5.97 -25.34
CA SER A 152 -4.66 -6.61 -26.37
C SER A 152 -5.20 -7.98 -25.97
N ASN A 153 -4.61 -8.63 -24.98
CA ASN A 153 -4.90 -10.01 -24.56
C ASN A 153 -5.73 -10.10 -23.27
N VAL A 154 -6.62 -9.14 -23.02
CA VAL A 154 -7.52 -9.17 -21.87
C VAL A 154 -8.41 -10.43 -21.95
N ARG A 155 -8.37 -11.27 -20.91
CA ARG A 155 -9.10 -12.54 -20.84
C ARG A 155 -10.20 -12.56 -19.77
N ASP A 156 -10.15 -11.61 -18.83
CA ASP A 156 -11.16 -11.51 -17.80
C ASP A 156 -12.52 -11.10 -18.41
N SER A 157 -13.54 -11.92 -18.18
CA SER A 157 -14.88 -11.70 -18.77
C SER A 157 -15.56 -10.43 -18.26
N ASN A 158 -15.28 -10.03 -17.01
CA ASN A 158 -15.79 -8.79 -16.42
C ASN A 158 -15.08 -7.58 -17.03
N ALA A 159 -13.77 -7.67 -17.22
CA ALA A 159 -12.95 -6.67 -17.91
C ALA A 159 -13.43 -6.44 -19.35
N ILE A 160 -13.67 -7.50 -20.11
CA ILE A 160 -14.21 -7.43 -21.48
C ILE A 160 -15.57 -6.71 -21.48
N ARG A 161 -16.48 -7.09 -20.57
CA ARG A 161 -17.81 -6.46 -20.47
C ARG A 161 -17.73 -4.96 -20.13
N LEU A 162 -16.81 -4.58 -19.23
CA LEU A 162 -16.60 -3.17 -18.85
C LEU A 162 -16.02 -2.37 -20.02
N ARG A 163 -15.04 -2.93 -20.74
CA ARG A 163 -14.45 -2.31 -21.94
C ARG A 163 -15.52 -2.07 -23.05
N ASP A 164 -16.39 -3.05 -23.28
CA ASP A 164 -17.49 -2.93 -24.23
C ASP A 164 -18.52 -1.88 -23.81
N ALA A 165 -18.79 -1.75 -22.51
CA ALA A 165 -19.68 -0.74 -21.96
C ALA A 165 -19.07 0.67 -22.09
N ARG A 166 -17.75 0.82 -21.92
CA ARG A 166 -17.02 2.08 -22.18
C ARG A 166 -17.15 2.51 -23.63
N GLY A 167 -16.91 1.60 -24.57
CA GLY A 167 -17.00 1.89 -26.01
C GLY A 167 -18.37 2.45 -26.42
N ARG A 168 -19.42 2.06 -25.72
CA ARG A 168 -20.79 2.59 -25.93
C ARG A 168 -21.04 3.97 -25.30
N LYS A 169 -20.35 4.31 -24.19
CA LYS A 169 -20.48 5.60 -23.49
C LYS A 169 -19.60 6.70 -24.06
N ALA A 170 -18.47 6.36 -24.68
CA ALA A 170 -17.48 7.31 -25.17
C ALA A 170 -17.97 8.24 -26.31
N GLN A 171 -19.19 8.05 -26.81
CA GLN A 171 -19.74 8.84 -27.90
C GLN A 171 -20.46 10.15 -27.50
N GLY A 172 -20.41 10.60 -26.25
CA GLY A 172 -21.12 11.83 -25.89
C GLY A 172 -21.00 12.31 -24.44
N GLY A 173 -19.86 12.70 -23.96
CA GLY A 173 -19.79 13.33 -22.63
C GLY A 173 -18.43 13.93 -22.29
N SER A 174 -18.43 15.07 -21.58
CA SER A 174 -17.24 15.62 -20.93
C SER A 174 -16.61 14.57 -20.02
N THR A 175 -15.33 14.28 -20.21
CA THR A 175 -14.56 13.39 -19.34
C THR A 175 -14.46 14.00 -17.94
N LYS A 176 -15.03 13.32 -16.96
CA LYS A 176 -14.90 13.71 -15.56
C LYS A 176 -13.57 13.18 -15.00
N THR A 177 -12.96 13.92 -14.11
CA THR A 177 -11.71 13.55 -13.46
C THR A 177 -11.98 13.10 -12.03
N VAL A 178 -11.39 11.98 -11.62
CA VAL A 178 -11.31 11.51 -10.23
C VAL A 178 -9.88 11.65 -9.72
N VAL A 179 -9.72 11.99 -8.45
CA VAL A 179 -8.42 12.24 -7.83
C VAL A 179 -8.09 11.11 -6.88
N LEU A 180 -7.00 10.39 -7.15
CA LEU A 180 -6.51 9.32 -6.29
C LEU A 180 -5.33 9.82 -5.45
N GLY A 181 -5.36 9.52 -4.15
CA GLY A 181 -4.27 9.81 -3.22
C GLY A 181 -3.45 8.57 -2.88
N SER A 182 -2.27 8.78 -2.29
CA SER A 182 -1.47 7.70 -1.70
C SER A 182 -0.79 8.12 -0.41
N LYS A 183 -0.54 7.13 0.47
CA LYS A 183 0.43 7.25 1.55
C LYS A 183 1.85 7.34 1.00
N ILE A 184 2.85 7.52 1.90
CA ILE A 184 4.24 7.83 1.55
C ILE A 184 5.14 6.58 1.56
N PHE A 185 4.76 5.50 0.85
CA PHE A 185 5.61 4.31 0.68
C PHE A 185 5.32 3.58 -0.63
N THR A 186 6.28 2.79 -1.08
CA THR A 186 6.37 2.21 -2.44
C THR A 186 5.13 1.45 -2.87
N GLU A 187 4.61 0.55 -2.03
CA GLU A 187 3.42 -0.24 -2.32
C GLU A 187 2.21 0.64 -2.68
N GLN A 188 2.03 1.74 -1.97
CA GLN A 188 0.96 2.70 -2.23
C GLN A 188 1.09 3.35 -3.61
N TYR A 189 2.31 3.67 -4.02
CA TYR A 189 2.56 4.24 -5.36
C TYR A 189 2.24 3.23 -6.45
N ILE A 190 2.60 1.96 -6.27
CA ILE A 190 2.29 0.89 -7.21
C ILE A 190 0.76 0.71 -7.31
N LEU A 191 0.07 0.60 -6.17
CA LEU A 191 -1.38 0.38 -6.13
C LEU A 191 -2.17 1.51 -6.80
N ILE A 192 -1.83 2.79 -6.55
CA ILE A 192 -2.58 3.88 -7.19
C ILE A 192 -2.35 3.95 -8.71
N HIS A 193 -1.16 3.59 -9.19
CA HIS A 193 -0.93 3.47 -10.63
C HIS A 193 -1.73 2.32 -11.24
N MET A 194 -1.87 1.19 -10.54
CA MET A 194 -2.76 0.11 -10.98
C MET A 194 -4.22 0.58 -11.07
N TYR A 195 -4.74 1.21 -10.03
CA TYR A 195 -6.10 1.74 -10.03
C TYR A 195 -6.31 2.80 -11.12
N LYS A 196 -5.36 3.73 -11.28
CA LYS A 196 -5.42 4.72 -12.37
C LYS A 196 -5.57 4.04 -13.72
N MET A 197 -4.68 3.12 -14.05
CA MET A 197 -4.68 2.44 -15.35
C MET A 197 -5.98 1.65 -15.59
N LEU A 198 -6.50 0.98 -14.56
CA LEU A 198 -7.75 0.24 -14.67
C LEU A 198 -8.95 1.18 -14.85
N ILE A 199 -9.04 2.27 -14.07
CA ILE A 199 -10.13 3.24 -14.21
C ILE A 199 -10.11 3.86 -15.59
N GLU A 200 -8.97 4.31 -16.10
CA GLU A 200 -8.84 4.93 -17.43
C GLU A 200 -9.07 3.92 -18.56
N GLU A 201 -8.70 2.65 -18.39
CA GLU A 201 -8.92 1.59 -19.38
C GLU A 201 -10.39 1.20 -19.49
N TYR A 202 -11.10 1.07 -18.35
CA TYR A 202 -12.44 0.47 -18.30
C TYR A 202 -13.60 1.46 -18.09
N THR A 203 -13.28 2.74 -17.91
CA THR A 203 -14.28 3.82 -17.78
C THR A 203 -13.96 4.98 -18.72
N SER A 204 -14.84 5.99 -18.79
CA SER A 204 -14.57 7.25 -19.47
C SER A 204 -13.99 8.33 -18.54
N LEU A 205 -13.52 7.95 -17.37
CA LEU A 205 -12.94 8.88 -16.37
C LEU A 205 -11.47 9.13 -16.67
N ASN A 206 -11.02 10.34 -16.41
CA ASN A 206 -9.61 10.67 -16.26
C ASN A 206 -9.22 10.52 -14.79
N VAL A 207 -7.95 10.24 -14.53
CA VAL A 207 -7.44 10.09 -13.16
C VAL A 207 -6.24 10.99 -12.94
N ASP A 208 -6.36 11.88 -11.95
CA ASP A 208 -5.24 12.64 -11.40
C ASP A 208 -4.70 11.94 -10.15
N LEU A 209 -3.37 11.93 -10.00
CA LEU A 209 -2.70 11.34 -8.86
C LEU A 209 -2.14 12.42 -7.92
N LYS A 210 -2.41 12.27 -6.62
CA LYS A 210 -1.77 13.01 -5.52
C LYS A 210 -0.97 12.02 -4.67
N THR A 211 0.29 11.82 -5.05
CA THR A 211 1.18 10.85 -4.41
C THR A 211 1.81 11.39 -3.14
N GLY A 212 2.10 10.50 -2.18
CA GLY A 212 2.93 10.82 -1.02
C GLY A 212 2.34 11.87 -0.08
N LEU A 213 1.03 11.83 0.17
CA LEU A 213 0.36 12.79 1.04
C LEU A 213 0.81 12.68 2.50
N GLY A 214 1.13 11.48 2.98
CA GLY A 214 1.51 11.20 4.36
C GLY A 214 1.01 9.86 4.85
N GLY A 215 0.73 9.75 6.16
CA GLY A 215 0.14 8.56 6.79
C GLY A 215 -1.39 8.54 6.67
N THR A 216 -2.01 7.56 7.35
CA THR A 216 -3.46 7.32 7.37
C THR A 216 -4.28 8.57 7.65
N GLN A 217 -3.95 9.32 8.71
CA GLN A 217 -4.72 10.49 9.12
C GLN A 217 -4.76 11.58 8.04
N ILE A 218 -3.64 11.79 7.33
CA ILE A 218 -3.55 12.82 6.28
C ILE A 218 -4.35 12.40 5.05
N CYS A 219 -4.21 11.13 4.61
CA CYS A 219 -4.96 10.61 3.48
C CYS A 219 -6.47 10.57 3.78
N PHE A 220 -6.86 10.14 4.98
CA PHE A 220 -8.25 10.10 5.38
C PHE A 220 -8.87 11.50 5.47
N GLY A 221 -8.16 12.47 6.06
CA GLY A 221 -8.60 13.88 6.08
C GLY A 221 -8.73 14.48 4.67
N ALA A 222 -7.82 14.14 3.74
CA ALA A 222 -7.92 14.55 2.34
C ALA A 222 -9.14 13.92 1.63
N LEU A 223 -9.48 12.67 1.99
CA LEU A 223 -10.68 12.00 1.50
C LEU A 223 -11.97 12.66 2.02
N GLU A 224 -12.04 12.94 3.32
CA GLU A 224 -13.22 13.55 3.96
C GLU A 224 -13.50 14.95 3.41
N ASN A 225 -12.49 15.78 3.24
CA ASN A 225 -12.65 17.15 2.72
C ASN A 225 -12.80 17.21 1.19
N GLY A 226 -12.69 16.08 0.48
CA GLY A 226 -12.85 16.01 -0.96
C GLY A 226 -11.64 16.45 -1.78
N ALA A 227 -10.46 16.57 -1.17
CA ALA A 227 -9.22 16.83 -1.88
C ALA A 227 -8.77 15.63 -2.72
N ILE A 228 -9.15 14.42 -2.32
CA ILE A 228 -9.03 13.17 -3.08
C ILE A 228 -10.37 12.42 -3.06
N ASP A 229 -10.58 11.55 -4.03
CA ASP A 229 -11.78 10.71 -4.17
C ASP A 229 -11.57 9.29 -3.65
N MET A 230 -10.32 8.82 -3.67
CA MET A 230 -9.94 7.46 -3.30
C MET A 230 -8.48 7.39 -2.88
N TYR A 231 -8.14 6.47 -1.99
CA TYR A 231 -6.77 6.01 -1.75
C TYR A 231 -6.75 4.55 -1.28
N PRO A 232 -5.65 3.79 -1.48
CA PRO A 232 -5.49 2.47 -0.89
C PRO A 232 -5.29 2.58 0.62
N GLU A 233 -6.05 1.80 1.39
CA GLU A 233 -5.91 1.67 2.85
C GLU A 233 -5.71 0.20 3.20
N TYR A 234 -5.47 -0.11 4.47
CA TYR A 234 -5.31 -1.47 4.98
C TYR A 234 -6.33 -1.73 6.10
N THR A 235 -6.84 -2.97 6.14
CA THR A 235 -7.66 -3.44 7.26
C THR A 235 -6.75 -3.64 8.48
N GLY A 236 -7.13 -3.14 9.64
CA GLY A 236 -6.31 -3.30 10.85
C GLY A 236 -6.23 -2.06 11.72
#